data_bab95884c225b81fdf93132264d4e388
#
_entry.id   bab95884c225b81fdf93132264d4e388
#
_cell.length_a   1.000
_cell.length_b   1.000
_cell.length_c   1.000
_cell.angle_alpha   90.00
_cell.angle_beta   90.00
_cell.angle_gamma   90.00
#
_symmetry.space_group_name_H-M   'P 1'
#
loop_
_entity.id
_entity.type
_entity.pdbx_description
1 polymer ?
#
loop_
_entity_poly.entity_id
_entity_poly.type
_entity_poly.pdbx_seq_one_letter_code
_entity_poly.pdbx_strand_id
1 'polypeptide(L)'
;MTVTVAPSATSIGSTTGRRSHPLLKATVVAGLVAAAAATAVAAVAHAAGVPLAIDGEQIPFLGFAQMTFVGAVLGGLIVAALNRWSGRARQRFQVIAAALIVVSCVPSVSLPPDTATKLTLVATHLLAAAIIVPVLARRAAP
;
A
#
# COMPACT_ATOMS: atom_id res chain seq x y z
N MET A 1 -9.37 50.77 46.38
CA MET A 1 -9.32 50.31 45.00
C MET A 1 -8.55 49.02 44.93
N THR A 2 -9.27 47.90 44.83
CA THR A 2 -8.68 46.54 44.82
C THR A 2 -8.73 46.07 43.38
N VAL A 3 -7.57 45.90 42.76
CA VAL A 3 -7.45 45.38 41.38
C VAL A 3 -7.33 43.88 41.44
N THR A 4 -8.38 43.16 41.01
CA THR A 4 -8.38 41.70 40.88
C THR A 4 -7.80 41.33 39.51
N VAL A 5 -6.58 40.78 39.48
CA VAL A 5 -5.96 40.22 38.27
C VAL A 5 -6.47 38.78 38.12
N ALA A 6 -7.22 38.53 37.04
CA ALA A 6 -7.63 37.17 36.68
C ALA A 6 -6.47 36.47 35.97
N PRO A 7 -6.17 35.17 36.29
CA PRO A 7 -5.14 34.42 35.58
C PRO A 7 -5.63 34.00 34.20
N SER A 8 -4.93 34.47 33.16
CA SER A 8 -5.12 33.99 31.79
C SER A 8 -4.66 32.53 31.67
N ALA A 9 -5.60 31.61 31.56
CA ALA A 9 -5.31 30.23 31.27
C ALA A 9 -4.81 30.11 29.79
N THR A 10 -3.52 29.98 29.60
CA THR A 10 -2.91 29.63 28.30
C THR A 10 -3.25 28.18 27.99
N SER A 11 -4.27 27.98 27.16
CA SER A 11 -4.60 26.68 26.59
C SER A 11 -3.51 26.30 25.56
N ILE A 12 -2.57 25.47 25.99
CA ILE A 12 -1.62 24.81 25.08
C ILE A 12 -2.40 23.70 24.36
N GLY A 13 -2.97 24.05 23.22
CA GLY A 13 -3.63 23.13 22.32
C GLY A 13 -2.64 22.18 21.66
N SER A 14 -2.49 20.98 22.22
CA SER A 14 -1.76 19.87 21.60
C SER A 14 -2.58 19.27 20.45
N THR A 15 -2.46 19.84 19.25
CA THR A 15 -3.18 19.40 18.04
C THR A 15 -2.34 18.59 17.05
N THR A 16 -1.19 18.02 17.46
CA THR A 16 -0.26 17.37 16.54
C THR A 16 -0.45 15.86 16.36
N GLY A 17 -1.36 15.18 17.11
CA GLY A 17 -1.44 13.72 17.14
C GLY A 17 -2.55 13.06 16.32
N ARG A 18 -3.53 13.80 15.77
CA ARG A 18 -4.80 13.20 15.31
C ARG A 18 -4.90 12.88 13.82
N ARG A 19 -3.97 13.33 12.95
CA ARG A 19 -4.09 13.17 11.49
C ARG A 19 -3.45 11.90 10.91
N SER A 20 -2.55 11.25 11.62
CA SER A 20 -1.86 10.05 11.14
C SER A 20 -2.64 8.74 11.35
N HIS A 21 -3.51 8.67 12.35
CA HIS A 21 -4.28 7.46 12.66
C HIS A 21 -5.20 6.95 11.54
N PRO A 22 -5.95 7.81 10.80
CA PRO A 22 -6.83 7.32 9.74
C PRO A 22 -6.08 6.82 8.52
N LEU A 23 -4.93 7.40 8.16
CA LEU A 23 -4.10 6.92 7.05
C LEU A 23 -3.43 5.59 7.42
N LEU A 24 -2.83 5.49 8.60
CA LEU A 24 -2.20 4.26 9.08
C LEU A 24 -3.18 3.09 9.12
N LYS A 25 -4.36 3.30 9.70
CA LYS A 25 -5.43 2.27 9.72
C LYS A 25 -5.82 1.86 8.29
N ALA A 26 -6.02 2.82 7.39
CA ALA A 26 -6.37 2.53 6.01
C ALA A 26 -5.27 1.74 5.29
N THR A 27 -3.99 2.09 5.51
CA THR A 27 -2.84 1.38 4.94
C THR A 27 -2.77 -0.05 5.45
N VAL A 28 -2.88 -0.27 6.76
CA VAL A 28 -2.82 -1.61 7.36
C VAL A 28 -3.98 -2.48 6.88
N VAL A 29 -5.21 -1.96 6.93
CA VAL A 29 -6.40 -2.72 6.50
C VAL A 29 -6.33 -3.05 5.01
N ALA A 30 -6.03 -2.07 4.15
CA ALA A 30 -5.90 -2.31 2.71
C ALA A 30 -4.75 -3.28 2.40
N GLY A 31 -3.63 -3.17 3.12
CA GLY A 31 -2.49 -4.07 2.97
C GLY A 31 -2.83 -5.51 3.36
N LEU A 32 -3.53 -5.73 4.48
CA LEU A 32 -3.95 -7.06 4.92
C LEU A 32 -4.97 -7.69 3.95
N VAL A 33 -5.96 -6.92 3.50
CA VAL A 33 -6.95 -7.39 2.53
C VAL A 33 -6.28 -7.74 1.20
N ALA A 34 -5.38 -6.90 0.70
CA ALA A 34 -4.67 -7.15 -0.54
C ALA A 34 -3.70 -8.35 -0.41
N ALA A 35 -3.02 -8.50 0.73
CA ALA A 35 -2.15 -9.64 1.01
C ALA A 35 -2.94 -10.95 1.03
N ALA A 36 -4.08 -10.98 1.71
CA ALA A 36 -4.97 -12.15 1.72
C ALA A 36 -5.48 -12.50 0.31
N ALA A 37 -5.91 -11.48 -0.46
CA ALA A 37 -6.40 -11.68 -1.83
C ALA A 37 -5.30 -12.17 -2.77
N ALA A 38 -4.09 -11.60 -2.72
CA ALA A 38 -2.95 -12.04 -3.53
C ALA A 38 -2.54 -13.49 -3.19
N THR A 39 -2.50 -13.82 -1.91
CA THR A 39 -2.20 -15.20 -1.46
C THR A 39 -3.27 -16.19 -1.89
N ALA A 40 -4.55 -15.80 -1.83
CA ALA A 40 -5.66 -16.65 -2.30
C ALA A 40 -5.56 -16.94 -3.80
N VAL A 41 -5.26 -15.92 -4.63
CA VAL A 41 -5.04 -16.10 -6.07
C VAL A 41 -3.85 -17.03 -6.33
N ALA A 42 -2.73 -16.85 -5.62
CA ALA A 42 -1.58 -17.72 -5.74
C ALA A 42 -1.90 -19.17 -5.34
N ALA A 43 -2.66 -19.38 -4.26
CA ALA A 43 -3.10 -20.71 -3.83
C ALA A 43 -4.01 -21.39 -4.84
N VAL A 44 -4.97 -20.67 -5.42
CA VAL A 44 -5.85 -21.18 -6.49
C VAL A 44 -5.04 -21.54 -7.74
N ALA A 45 -4.12 -20.68 -8.17
CA ALA A 45 -3.25 -20.95 -9.31
C ALA A 45 -2.38 -22.21 -9.08
N HIS A 46 -1.81 -22.35 -7.87
CA HIS A 46 -1.04 -23.54 -7.51
C HIS A 46 -1.90 -24.81 -7.52
N ALA A 47 -3.11 -24.75 -6.96
CA ALA A 47 -4.06 -25.86 -7.00
C ALA A 47 -4.49 -26.23 -8.43
N ALA A 48 -4.45 -25.27 -9.38
CA ALA A 48 -4.68 -25.48 -10.80
C ALA A 48 -3.43 -26.00 -11.56
N GLY A 49 -2.34 -26.31 -10.85
CA GLY A 49 -1.12 -26.87 -11.43
C GLY A 49 -0.09 -25.85 -11.90
N VAL A 50 -0.25 -24.57 -11.58
CA VAL A 50 0.78 -23.54 -11.88
C VAL A 50 1.95 -23.74 -10.93
N PRO A 51 3.20 -23.91 -11.45
CA PRO A 51 4.35 -24.23 -10.61
C PRO A 51 4.75 -23.14 -9.62
N LEU A 52 4.42 -21.86 -9.90
CA LEU A 52 4.79 -20.69 -9.09
C LEU A 52 6.27 -20.72 -8.66
N ALA A 53 7.17 -20.95 -9.61
CA ALA A 53 8.59 -21.09 -9.38
C ALA A 53 9.40 -20.06 -10.18
N ILE A 54 10.52 -19.62 -9.60
CA ILE A 54 11.55 -18.79 -10.24
C ILE A 54 12.87 -19.55 -10.09
N ASP A 55 13.57 -19.76 -11.20
CA ASP A 55 14.86 -20.48 -11.24
C ASP A 55 14.80 -21.89 -10.57
N GLY A 56 13.62 -22.54 -10.64
CA GLY A 56 13.42 -23.87 -10.06
C GLY A 56 13.05 -23.88 -8.57
N GLU A 57 13.06 -22.72 -7.91
CA GLU A 57 12.65 -22.57 -6.52
C GLU A 57 11.21 -22.10 -6.41
N GLN A 58 10.40 -22.78 -5.61
CA GLN A 58 8.99 -22.44 -5.40
C GLN A 58 8.85 -21.15 -4.58
N ILE A 59 7.98 -20.26 -5.02
CA ILE A 59 7.65 -19.03 -4.31
C ILE A 59 6.73 -19.40 -3.13
N PRO A 60 7.12 -19.18 -1.87
CA PRO A 60 6.28 -19.48 -0.73
C PRO A 60 5.05 -18.55 -0.69
N PHE A 61 3.89 -19.07 -0.31
CA PHE A 61 2.65 -18.26 -0.19
C PHE A 61 2.80 -17.07 0.74
N LEU A 62 3.60 -17.22 1.81
CA LEU A 62 3.92 -16.13 2.72
C LEU A 62 4.66 -14.99 2.00
N GLY A 63 5.45 -15.29 0.97
CA GLY A 63 6.13 -14.29 0.14
C GLY A 63 5.13 -13.36 -0.57
N PHE A 64 4.03 -13.91 -1.10
CA PHE A 64 2.97 -13.08 -1.71
C PHE A 64 2.34 -12.13 -0.70
N ALA A 65 2.00 -12.64 0.51
CA ALA A 65 1.43 -11.82 1.57
C ALA A 65 2.39 -10.73 2.02
N GLN A 66 3.63 -11.09 2.29
CA GLN A 66 4.67 -10.19 2.80
C GLN A 66 4.99 -9.09 1.79
N MET A 67 5.25 -9.43 0.53
CA MET A 67 5.58 -8.44 -0.51
C MET A 67 4.42 -7.50 -0.78
N THR A 68 3.19 -8.01 -0.82
CA THR A 68 1.99 -7.19 -0.98
C THR A 68 1.80 -6.22 0.19
N PHE A 69 2.00 -6.69 1.42
CA PHE A 69 1.89 -5.85 2.61
C PHE A 69 2.98 -4.77 2.65
N VAL A 70 4.22 -5.12 2.32
CA VAL A 70 5.33 -4.14 2.19
C VAL A 70 5.00 -3.08 1.15
N GLY A 71 4.45 -3.48 -0.01
CA GLY A 71 3.98 -2.55 -1.04
C GLY A 71 2.91 -1.58 -0.53
N ALA A 72 1.96 -2.07 0.27
CA ALA A 72 0.93 -1.22 0.89
C ALA A 72 1.53 -0.21 1.88
N VAL A 73 2.49 -0.63 2.70
CA VAL A 73 3.19 0.25 3.65
C VAL A 73 3.97 1.33 2.90
N LEU A 74 4.71 0.97 1.86
CA LEU A 74 5.41 1.94 1.01
C LEU A 74 4.44 2.94 0.37
N GLY A 75 3.31 2.47 -0.16
CA GLY A 75 2.25 3.34 -0.67
C GLY A 75 1.71 4.32 0.38
N GLY A 76 1.48 3.85 1.59
CA GLY A 76 1.06 4.67 2.73
C GLY A 76 2.09 5.73 3.11
N LEU A 77 3.38 5.39 3.11
CA LEU A 77 4.48 6.33 3.35
C LEU A 77 4.57 7.39 2.25
N ILE A 78 4.40 7.00 0.99
CA ILE A 78 4.36 7.95 -0.14
C ILE A 78 3.20 8.94 0.02
N VAL A 79 1.99 8.47 0.37
CA VAL A 79 0.84 9.36 0.63
C VAL A 79 1.12 10.28 1.81
N ALA A 80 1.71 9.78 2.91
CA ALA A 80 2.06 10.60 4.07
C ALA A 80 3.06 11.72 3.68
N ALA A 81 4.08 11.37 2.90
CA ALA A 81 5.07 12.32 2.40
C ALA A 81 4.43 13.36 1.47
N LEU A 82 3.61 12.92 0.50
CA LEU A 82 2.94 13.82 -0.43
C LEU A 82 1.96 14.76 0.27
N ASN A 83 1.22 14.29 1.27
CA ASN A 83 0.32 15.12 2.07
C ASN A 83 1.07 16.21 2.86
N ARG A 84 2.35 15.98 3.17
CA ARG A 84 3.19 16.96 3.88
C ARG A 84 3.80 18.02 2.94
N TRP A 85 4.17 17.62 1.71
CA TRP A 85 5.00 18.47 0.83
C TRP A 85 4.35 18.82 -0.51
N SER A 86 3.13 18.36 -0.79
CA SER A 86 2.50 18.55 -2.10
C SER A 86 1.09 19.12 -1.98
N GLY A 87 0.82 20.19 -2.71
CA GLY A 87 -0.53 20.74 -2.86
C GLY A 87 -1.45 19.92 -3.79
N ARG A 88 -0.92 18.86 -4.45
CA ARG A 88 -1.68 17.95 -5.34
C ARG A 88 -1.30 16.50 -5.03
N ALA A 89 -1.37 16.12 -3.75
CA ALA A 89 -0.90 14.82 -3.28
C ALA A 89 -1.60 13.65 -3.97
N ARG A 90 -2.91 13.74 -4.16
CA ARG A 90 -3.71 12.68 -4.80
C ARG A 90 -3.29 12.40 -6.24
N GLN A 91 -3.14 13.44 -7.05
CA GLN A 91 -2.75 13.29 -8.46
C GLN A 91 -1.34 12.71 -8.57
N ARG A 92 -0.39 13.26 -7.78
CA ARG A 92 1.00 12.76 -7.77
C ARG A 92 1.08 11.33 -7.29
N PHE A 93 0.32 10.97 -6.26
CA PHE A 93 0.26 9.58 -5.78
C PHE A 93 -0.23 8.62 -6.87
N GLN A 94 -1.29 8.97 -7.61
CA GLN A 94 -1.80 8.11 -8.68
C GLN A 94 -0.77 7.88 -9.78
N VAL A 95 -0.03 8.93 -10.20
CA VAL A 95 1.03 8.81 -11.20
C VAL A 95 2.18 7.93 -10.68
N ILE A 96 2.64 8.16 -9.44
CA ILE A 96 3.70 7.36 -8.82
C ILE A 96 3.25 5.90 -8.67
N ALA A 97 2.02 5.66 -8.21
CA ALA A 97 1.48 4.32 -8.06
C ALA A 97 1.42 3.59 -9.41
N ALA A 98 0.93 4.25 -10.47
CA ALA A 98 0.91 3.68 -11.82
C ALA A 98 2.32 3.31 -12.31
N ALA A 99 3.30 4.19 -12.13
CA ALA A 99 4.69 3.93 -12.49
C ALA A 99 5.27 2.75 -11.71
N LEU A 100 5.03 2.70 -10.39
CA LEU A 100 5.50 1.60 -9.53
C LEU A 100 4.86 0.26 -9.90
N ILE A 101 3.57 0.24 -10.27
CA ILE A 101 2.89 -0.97 -10.74
C ILE A 101 3.56 -1.48 -12.02
N VAL A 102 3.80 -0.61 -12.99
CA VAL A 102 4.48 -0.99 -14.25
C VAL A 102 5.88 -1.53 -13.97
N VAL A 103 6.67 -0.83 -13.16
CA VAL A 103 8.03 -1.28 -12.79
C VAL A 103 8.00 -2.60 -12.04
N SER A 104 7.04 -2.82 -11.13
CA SER A 104 6.93 -4.07 -10.37
C SER A 104 6.48 -5.27 -11.22
N CYS A 105 5.82 -5.02 -12.35
CA CYS A 105 5.48 -6.08 -13.30
C CYS A 105 6.67 -6.54 -14.13
N VAL A 106 7.74 -5.74 -14.27
CA VAL A 106 8.92 -6.10 -15.07
C VAL A 106 9.56 -7.42 -14.58
N PRO A 107 9.93 -7.60 -13.30
CA PRO A 107 10.46 -8.86 -12.82
C PRO A 107 9.45 -10.01 -12.93
N SER A 108 8.16 -9.73 -12.74
CA SER A 108 7.10 -10.73 -12.87
C SER A 108 6.97 -11.33 -14.28
N VAL A 109 7.36 -10.58 -15.30
CA VAL A 109 7.35 -11.04 -16.70
C VAL A 109 8.70 -11.61 -17.13
N SER A 110 9.81 -11.13 -16.54
CA SER A 110 11.16 -11.46 -16.98
C SER A 110 11.75 -12.69 -16.30
N LEU A 111 11.48 -12.88 -15.00
CA LEU A 111 12.15 -13.91 -14.19
C LEU A 111 11.54 -15.32 -14.35
N PRO A 112 10.21 -15.55 -14.26
CA PRO A 112 9.68 -16.89 -14.37
C PRO A 112 9.83 -17.46 -15.78
N PRO A 113 10.22 -18.73 -15.96
CA PRO A 113 10.29 -19.36 -17.27
C PRO A 113 8.90 -19.69 -17.83
N ASP A 114 7.92 -19.93 -16.96
CA ASP A 114 6.59 -20.39 -17.28
C ASP A 114 5.58 -19.24 -17.43
N THR A 115 4.78 -19.31 -18.52
CA THR A 115 3.79 -18.27 -18.84
C THR A 115 2.66 -18.18 -17.83
N ALA A 116 2.21 -19.32 -17.27
CA ALA A 116 1.12 -19.32 -16.29
C ALA A 116 1.58 -18.66 -14.98
N THR A 117 2.82 -18.89 -14.54
CA THR A 117 3.43 -18.20 -13.41
C THR A 117 3.53 -16.70 -13.66
N LYS A 118 3.98 -16.26 -14.85
CA LYS A 118 4.03 -14.84 -15.23
C LYS A 118 2.65 -14.18 -15.11
N LEU A 119 1.65 -14.80 -15.69
CA LEU A 119 0.27 -14.28 -15.66
C LEU A 119 -0.27 -14.20 -14.22
N THR A 120 0.01 -15.21 -13.41
CA THR A 120 -0.41 -15.22 -11.99
C THR A 120 0.27 -14.09 -11.21
N LEU A 121 1.56 -13.87 -11.39
CA LEU A 121 2.30 -12.79 -10.72
C LEU A 121 1.79 -11.41 -11.16
N VAL A 122 1.55 -11.20 -12.45
CA VAL A 122 0.96 -9.94 -12.94
C VAL A 122 -0.46 -9.75 -12.39
N ALA A 123 -1.28 -10.80 -12.40
CA ALA A 123 -2.64 -10.75 -11.86
C ALA A 123 -2.66 -10.38 -10.37
N THR A 124 -1.77 -10.97 -9.55
CA THR A 124 -1.66 -10.63 -8.13
C THR A 124 -1.22 -9.18 -7.90
N HIS A 125 -0.29 -8.65 -8.72
CA HIS A 125 0.12 -7.24 -8.66
C HIS A 125 -1.04 -6.29 -9.00
N LEU A 126 -1.76 -6.58 -10.09
CA LEU A 126 -2.89 -5.75 -10.50
C LEU A 126 -4.04 -5.80 -9.48
N LEU A 127 -4.33 -6.97 -8.92
CA LEU A 127 -5.34 -7.13 -7.88
C LEU A 127 -4.96 -6.37 -6.61
N ALA A 128 -3.72 -6.50 -6.14
CA ALA A 128 -3.21 -5.76 -4.99
C ALA A 128 -3.31 -4.24 -5.24
N ALA A 129 -2.91 -3.78 -6.42
CA ALA A 129 -3.01 -2.37 -6.81
C ALA A 129 -4.47 -1.88 -6.84
N ALA A 130 -5.40 -2.67 -7.38
CA ALA A 130 -6.82 -2.35 -7.44
C ALA A 130 -7.46 -2.20 -6.04
N ILE A 131 -6.92 -2.88 -5.02
CA ILE A 131 -7.37 -2.76 -3.63
C ILE A 131 -6.68 -1.58 -2.94
N ILE A 132 -5.36 -1.48 -3.02
CA ILE A 132 -4.54 -0.54 -2.24
C ILE A 132 -4.67 0.90 -2.78
N VAL A 133 -4.53 1.08 -4.10
CA VAL A 133 -4.44 2.41 -4.72
C VAL A 133 -5.68 3.27 -4.47
N PRO A 134 -6.93 2.81 -4.68
CA PRO A 134 -8.11 3.63 -4.44
C PRO A 134 -8.29 3.97 -2.95
N VAL A 135 -7.95 3.05 -2.04
CA VAL A 135 -8.04 3.30 -0.59
C VAL A 135 -7.07 4.39 -0.17
N LEU A 136 -5.81 4.31 -0.62
CA LEU A 136 -4.79 5.30 -0.29
C LEU A 136 -5.01 6.64 -1.01
N ALA A 137 -5.46 6.63 -2.27
CA ALA A 137 -5.78 7.85 -3.02
C ALA A 137 -6.89 8.70 -2.35
N ARG A 138 -7.85 8.05 -1.67
CA ARG A 138 -8.88 8.76 -0.88
C ARG A 138 -8.33 9.42 0.39
N ARG A 139 -7.14 9.04 0.83
CA ARG A 139 -6.44 9.60 1.99
C ARG A 139 -5.40 10.65 1.60
N ALA A 140 -5.09 10.75 0.32
CA ALA A 140 -4.26 11.81 -0.22
C ALA A 140 -5.06 13.11 -0.34
N ALA A 141 -4.45 14.23 0.03
CA ALA A 141 -5.04 15.55 -0.10
C ALA A 141 -5.30 15.90 -1.58
N PRO A 142 -6.38 16.64 -1.89
CA PRO A 142 -6.71 17.06 -3.24
C PRO A 142 -5.64 17.93 -3.89
#